data_ecb597f59dc17a9437730f24ae41961e
#
_entry.id   ecb597f59dc17a9437730f24ae41961e
#
_cell.length_a   1.000
_cell.length_b   1.000
_cell.length_c   1.000
_cell.angle_alpha   90.00
_cell.angle_beta   90.00
_cell.angle_gamma   90.00
#
_symmetry.space_group_name_H-M   'P 1'
#
loop_
_entity.id
_entity.type
_entity.pdbx_description
1 polymer ?
#
loop_
_entity_poly.entity_id
_entity_poly.type
_entity_poly.pdbx_seq_one_letter_code
_entity_poly.pdbx_strand_id
1 'polypeptide(L)'
;MRKLELLSPAGDMERLKMSVLYGADAVYLAGTSFGMRSFAGNFSPEELPEAVKFAHAHGVKCHVTVNTMPRNDEVARLPDYLSQLDDAGVDALIVADLGAFMLAGKYAPHCERHISTQQSIANYECAQSWFDLGAKRVVLARECSLDEIRTIRQKVDPQLEIETFGHGAMCVSYSGRCLLSNYMTGRDSNRGACAQPCRYQYALMEEKRPGEYFPVYEDEKGTYILNSRDMCMIDHLKDLMDAGVDCIKIEGRAKSAYYAAIVTGAYRHCIDDAFTGREIDPIWRDEVEHVSHRIYSTGFYFGQPGQYTENSRYIREWQIVAKVESSDENGIAVCSLNNKFRLGDALEVVGPDLRPFPVTAEGMADMDGVPLEEARTPQMRFTLKLPKPVPPLSMLRRSADLSPK
;
A
#
# COMPACT_ATOMS: atom_id res chain seq x y z
N MET A 1 -8.75 24.52 2.42
CA MET A 1 -8.28 23.21 1.93
C MET A 1 -7.09 22.81 2.77
N ARG A 2 -7.04 21.59 3.29
CA ARG A 2 -5.86 21.03 3.96
C ARG A 2 -5.07 20.17 2.95
N LYS A 3 -3.75 20.14 3.09
CA LYS A 3 -2.92 19.22 2.31
C LYS A 3 -3.18 17.79 2.82
N LEU A 4 -3.36 16.84 1.90
CA LEU A 4 -3.53 15.44 2.26
C LEU A 4 -2.24 14.88 2.89
N GLU A 5 -2.36 14.23 4.04
CA GLU A 5 -1.32 13.36 4.58
C GLU A 5 -1.25 12.09 3.73
N LEU A 6 -0.07 11.71 3.29
CA LEU A 6 0.16 10.48 2.52
C LEU A 6 0.61 9.35 3.44
N LEU A 7 -0.27 8.38 3.68
CA LEU A 7 -0.01 7.19 4.49
C LEU A 7 0.35 6.01 3.61
N SER A 8 1.61 5.58 3.66
CA SER A 8 2.18 4.57 2.78
C SER A 8 2.46 3.24 3.49
N PRO A 9 2.42 2.10 2.76
CA PRO A 9 2.58 0.78 3.34
C PRO A 9 4.05 0.45 3.65
N ALA A 10 4.31 -0.18 4.80
CA ALA A 10 5.60 -0.70 5.20
C ALA A 10 5.46 -2.16 5.66
N GLY A 11 5.72 -3.13 4.77
CA GLY A 11 5.62 -4.56 5.09
C GLY A 11 6.87 -5.11 5.79
N ASP A 12 8.02 -4.49 5.58
CA ASP A 12 9.32 -4.80 6.19
C ASP A 12 10.22 -3.55 6.16
N MET A 13 11.45 -3.67 6.65
CA MET A 13 12.40 -2.56 6.73
C MET A 13 12.76 -1.99 5.34
N GLU A 14 12.84 -2.82 4.30
CA GLU A 14 13.12 -2.35 2.93
C GLU A 14 11.96 -1.48 2.42
N ARG A 15 10.72 -1.98 2.54
CA ARG A 15 9.51 -1.24 2.13
C ARG A 15 9.32 0.03 2.94
N LEU A 16 9.64 0.00 4.23
CA LEU A 16 9.62 1.18 5.09
C LEU A 16 10.56 2.26 4.56
N LYS A 17 11.83 1.92 4.31
CA LYS A 17 12.82 2.86 3.76
C LYS A 17 12.37 3.43 2.42
N MET A 18 11.82 2.60 1.54
CA MET A 18 11.26 3.05 0.26
C MET A 18 10.10 4.03 0.45
N SER A 19 9.11 3.70 1.27
CA SER A 19 7.98 4.61 1.52
C SER A 19 8.43 5.94 2.12
N VAL A 20 9.32 5.91 3.11
CA VAL A 20 9.84 7.11 3.78
C VAL A 20 10.59 8.00 2.80
N LEU A 21 11.56 7.45 2.06
CA LEU A 21 12.43 8.24 1.17
C LEU A 21 11.71 8.73 -0.09
N TYR A 22 10.64 8.04 -0.52
CA TYR A 22 9.83 8.46 -1.67
C TYR A 22 8.68 9.41 -1.28
N GLY A 23 8.66 9.93 -0.04
CA GLY A 23 7.86 11.08 0.32
C GLY A 23 6.56 10.79 1.08
N ALA A 24 6.46 9.67 1.80
CA ALA A 24 5.37 9.45 2.75
C ALA A 24 5.41 10.47 3.89
N ASP A 25 4.26 10.96 4.34
CA ASP A 25 4.14 11.74 5.58
C ASP A 25 4.00 10.81 6.79
N ALA A 26 3.42 9.64 6.57
CA ALA A 26 3.32 8.56 7.55
C ALA A 26 3.44 7.19 6.89
N VAL A 27 3.91 6.21 7.64
CA VAL A 27 3.95 4.81 7.21
C VAL A 27 3.10 3.95 8.14
N TYR A 28 2.43 2.93 7.59
CA TYR A 28 1.73 1.94 8.43
C TYR A 28 2.34 0.56 8.27
N LEU A 29 2.53 -0.08 9.39
CA LEU A 29 3.18 -1.38 9.52
C LEU A 29 2.45 -2.28 10.52
N ALA A 30 2.90 -3.50 10.70
CA ALA A 30 2.42 -4.40 11.74
C ALA A 30 3.57 -5.07 12.46
N GLY A 31 3.40 -5.30 13.74
CA GLY A 31 4.19 -6.28 14.47
C GLY A 31 3.77 -7.71 14.15
N THR A 32 4.43 -8.67 14.76
CA THR A 32 4.15 -10.10 14.60
C THR A 32 2.82 -10.55 15.21
N SER A 33 2.17 -9.69 16.01
CA SER A 33 0.90 -9.96 16.69
C SER A 33 -0.16 -8.91 16.34
N PHE A 34 -1.43 -9.32 16.40
CA PHE A 34 -2.62 -8.46 16.27
C PHE A 34 -2.76 -7.63 14.99
N GLY A 35 -1.87 -7.81 14.00
CA GLY A 35 -1.94 -7.15 12.70
C GLY A 35 -2.61 -8.03 11.64
N MET A 36 -3.42 -7.41 10.77
CA MET A 36 -3.90 -8.04 9.53
C MET A 36 -2.73 -8.30 8.57
N ARG A 37 -2.89 -9.28 7.67
CA ARG A 37 -1.83 -9.69 6.72
C ARG A 37 -0.67 -10.47 7.38
N SER A 38 -1.00 -11.49 8.16
CA SER A 38 -0.02 -12.39 8.80
C SER A 38 1.01 -13.02 7.83
N PHE A 39 0.70 -13.07 6.54
CA PHE A 39 1.60 -13.56 5.46
C PHE A 39 2.40 -12.45 4.75
N ALA A 40 2.18 -11.18 5.06
CA ALA A 40 3.08 -10.11 4.68
C ALA A 40 4.28 -10.08 5.64
N GLY A 41 5.36 -9.45 5.27
CA GLY A 41 6.41 -9.10 6.22
C GLY A 41 5.79 -8.37 7.41
N ASN A 42 6.25 -8.66 8.61
CA ASN A 42 5.87 -8.00 9.85
C ASN A 42 7.13 -7.75 10.65
N PHE A 43 7.13 -6.68 11.45
CA PHE A 43 8.30 -6.31 12.25
C PHE A 43 8.36 -7.12 13.55
N SER A 44 9.51 -7.68 13.84
CA SER A 44 9.75 -8.28 15.15
C SER A 44 9.76 -7.20 16.24
N PRO A 45 9.66 -7.59 17.54
CA PRO A 45 9.79 -6.64 18.65
C PRO A 45 11.12 -5.88 18.63
N GLU A 46 12.19 -6.47 18.11
CA GLU A 46 13.52 -5.89 18.01
C GLU A 46 13.62 -4.92 16.81
N GLU A 47 13.00 -5.26 15.67
CA GLU A 47 13.01 -4.43 14.47
C GLU A 47 12.11 -3.20 14.56
N LEU A 48 11.04 -3.27 15.37
CA LEU A 48 10.04 -2.20 15.45
C LEU A 48 10.64 -0.86 15.96
N PRO A 49 11.44 -0.82 17.05
CA PRO A 49 12.07 0.43 17.47
C PRO A 49 13.03 1.01 16.44
N GLU A 50 13.73 0.16 15.67
CA GLU A 50 14.60 0.61 14.58
C GLU A 50 13.79 1.23 13.44
N ALA A 51 12.66 0.63 13.10
CA ALA A 51 11.74 1.14 12.09
C ALA A 51 11.18 2.51 12.48
N VAL A 52 10.71 2.67 13.72
CA VAL A 52 10.21 3.95 14.26
C VAL A 52 11.31 4.99 14.26
N LYS A 53 12.50 4.68 14.76
CA LYS A 53 13.65 5.58 14.77
C LYS A 53 14.03 6.04 13.37
N PHE A 54 14.03 5.14 12.38
CA PHE A 54 14.35 5.49 11.01
C PHE A 54 13.28 6.45 10.43
N ALA A 55 12.00 6.16 10.61
CA ALA A 55 10.91 7.01 10.13
C ALA A 55 11.00 8.42 10.77
N HIS A 56 11.14 8.49 12.10
CA HIS A 56 11.26 9.76 12.83
C HIS A 56 12.49 10.59 12.43
N ALA A 57 13.63 9.94 12.15
CA ALA A 57 14.83 10.63 11.67
C ALA A 57 14.61 11.36 10.32
N HIS A 58 13.55 10.98 9.56
CA HIS A 58 13.15 11.61 8.32
C HIS A 58 11.86 12.45 8.46
N GLY A 59 11.37 12.67 9.69
CA GLY A 59 10.14 13.43 9.96
C GLY A 59 8.85 12.71 9.59
N VAL A 60 8.89 11.38 9.41
CA VAL A 60 7.76 10.54 9.00
C VAL A 60 7.17 9.83 10.21
N LYS A 61 5.83 9.88 10.37
CA LYS A 61 5.12 9.19 11.46
C LYS A 61 5.03 7.69 11.21
N CYS A 62 4.94 6.93 12.29
CA CYS A 62 4.84 5.48 12.26
C CYS A 62 3.54 4.99 12.92
N HIS A 63 2.64 4.39 12.13
CA HIS A 63 1.36 3.86 12.60
C HIS A 63 1.40 2.34 12.62
N VAL A 64 1.02 1.72 13.74
CA VAL A 64 1.02 0.26 13.89
C VAL A 64 -0.41 -0.29 13.86
N THR A 65 -0.62 -1.32 13.04
CA THR A 65 -1.93 -1.97 12.98
C THR A 65 -2.10 -2.97 14.13
N VAL A 66 -3.17 -2.78 14.92
CA VAL A 66 -3.68 -3.66 15.97
C VAL A 66 -5.14 -3.98 15.60
N ASN A 67 -5.33 -4.46 14.38
CA ASN A 67 -6.64 -4.46 13.72
C ASN A 67 -7.19 -5.85 13.40
N THR A 68 -6.68 -6.91 14.03
CA THR A 68 -7.37 -8.21 14.08
C THR A 68 -8.54 -8.15 15.06
N MET A 69 -9.44 -9.13 14.97
CA MET A 69 -10.48 -9.36 15.98
C MET A 69 -9.94 -10.35 17.02
N PRO A 70 -9.42 -9.90 18.18
CA PRO A 70 -8.82 -10.78 19.18
C PRO A 70 -9.89 -11.66 19.85
N ARG A 71 -9.54 -12.90 20.14
CA ARG A 71 -10.36 -13.79 20.93
C ARG A 71 -9.97 -13.72 22.40
N ASN A 72 -10.78 -14.32 23.29
CA ASN A 72 -10.57 -14.23 24.74
C ASN A 72 -9.20 -14.71 25.20
N ASP A 73 -8.63 -15.72 24.56
CA ASP A 73 -7.28 -16.24 24.82
C ASP A 73 -6.16 -15.28 24.38
N GLU A 74 -6.47 -14.38 23.45
CA GLU A 74 -5.53 -13.37 22.92
C GLU A 74 -5.60 -12.05 23.70
N VAL A 75 -6.79 -11.68 24.20
CA VAL A 75 -7.00 -10.40 24.92
C VAL A 75 -6.06 -10.22 26.10
N ALA A 76 -5.72 -11.31 26.82
CA ALA A 76 -4.82 -11.25 27.96
C ALA A 76 -3.39 -10.76 27.59
N ARG A 77 -2.99 -10.87 26.32
CA ARG A 77 -1.66 -10.44 25.82
C ARG A 77 -1.65 -9.00 25.28
N LEU A 78 -2.84 -8.41 25.07
CA LEU A 78 -2.93 -7.04 24.52
C LEU A 78 -2.26 -5.98 25.40
N PRO A 79 -2.43 -5.97 26.75
CA PRO A 79 -1.81 -4.96 27.58
C PRO A 79 -0.30 -4.85 27.40
N ASP A 80 0.40 -5.96 27.46
CA ASP A 80 1.88 -6.00 27.32
C ASP A 80 2.30 -5.57 25.91
N TYR A 81 1.60 -6.03 24.87
CA TYR A 81 1.87 -5.65 23.49
C TYR A 81 1.65 -4.16 23.24
N LEU A 82 0.57 -3.58 23.78
CA LEU A 82 0.27 -2.16 23.64
C LEU A 82 1.31 -1.30 24.35
N SER A 83 1.75 -1.70 25.56
CA SER A 83 2.84 -1.01 26.27
C SER A 83 4.15 -1.05 25.49
N GLN A 84 4.49 -2.18 24.86
CA GLN A 84 5.68 -2.28 24.00
C GLN A 84 5.62 -1.32 22.81
N LEU A 85 4.43 -1.12 22.19
CA LEU A 85 4.25 -0.18 21.09
C LEU A 85 4.42 1.28 21.55
N ASP A 86 3.88 1.61 22.71
CA ASP A 86 4.00 2.94 23.33
C ASP A 86 5.47 3.24 23.69
N ASP A 87 6.17 2.29 24.32
CA ASP A 87 7.60 2.38 24.66
C ASP A 87 8.50 2.50 23.42
N ALA A 88 8.10 1.88 22.30
CA ALA A 88 8.81 2.00 21.03
C ALA A 88 8.62 3.37 20.34
N GLY A 89 7.76 4.23 20.87
CA GLY A 89 7.48 5.57 20.34
C GLY A 89 6.62 5.58 19.09
N VAL A 90 5.71 4.61 18.95
CA VAL A 90 4.74 4.57 17.84
C VAL A 90 3.79 5.76 17.93
N ASP A 91 3.54 6.45 16.81
CA ASP A 91 2.70 7.66 16.81
C ASP A 91 1.20 7.33 16.89
N ALA A 92 0.76 6.24 16.23
CA ALA A 92 -0.64 5.86 16.23
C ALA A 92 -0.88 4.35 16.14
N LEU A 93 -1.98 3.91 16.72
CA LEU A 93 -2.48 2.54 16.65
C LEU A 93 -3.74 2.49 15.78
N ILE A 94 -3.72 1.66 14.73
CA ILE A 94 -4.88 1.44 13.86
C ILE A 94 -5.65 0.21 14.39
N VAL A 95 -6.79 0.45 15.03
CA VAL A 95 -7.53 -0.55 15.82
C VAL A 95 -8.88 -0.86 15.19
N ALA A 96 -9.33 -2.11 15.26
CA ALA A 96 -10.64 -2.55 14.76
C ALA A 96 -11.59 -3.05 15.82
N ASP A 97 -11.09 -3.49 16.96
CA ASP A 97 -11.90 -4.05 18.05
C ASP A 97 -12.10 -3.01 19.15
N LEU A 98 -13.34 -2.87 19.65
CA LEU A 98 -13.67 -1.89 20.70
C LEU A 98 -12.92 -2.17 22.01
N GLY A 99 -12.77 -3.45 22.38
CA GLY A 99 -12.03 -3.84 23.59
C GLY A 99 -10.56 -3.48 23.47
N ALA A 100 -9.93 -3.78 22.32
CA ALA A 100 -8.56 -3.40 22.01
C ALA A 100 -8.38 -1.86 21.98
N PHE A 101 -9.36 -1.12 21.47
CA PHE A 101 -9.37 0.35 21.48
C PHE A 101 -9.39 0.95 22.89
N MET A 102 -10.22 0.39 23.78
CA MET A 102 -10.26 0.83 25.17
C MET A 102 -8.97 0.48 25.94
N LEU A 103 -8.42 -0.70 25.69
CA LEU A 103 -7.12 -1.10 26.25
C LEU A 103 -5.98 -0.25 25.73
N ALA A 104 -5.99 0.14 24.45
CA ALA A 104 -5.00 1.04 23.86
C ALA A 104 -4.95 2.39 24.61
N GLY A 105 -6.10 2.97 24.92
CA GLY A 105 -6.16 4.21 25.70
C GLY A 105 -5.57 4.10 27.13
N LYS A 106 -5.50 2.88 27.67
CA LYS A 106 -4.96 2.62 29.01
C LYS A 106 -3.47 2.25 29.00
N TYR A 107 -3.04 1.44 28.01
CA TYR A 107 -1.71 0.83 27.98
C TYR A 107 -0.77 1.42 26.93
N ALA A 108 -1.29 2.26 26.04
CA ALA A 108 -0.51 3.04 25.07
C ALA A 108 -1.02 4.51 25.01
N PRO A 109 -0.94 5.26 26.14
CA PRO A 109 -1.56 6.57 26.27
C PRO A 109 -0.91 7.65 25.39
N HIS A 110 0.31 7.45 24.92
CA HIS A 110 1.00 8.42 24.04
C HIS A 110 0.71 8.17 22.56
N CYS A 111 0.17 6.98 22.21
CA CYS A 111 -0.23 6.68 20.84
C CYS A 111 -1.62 7.24 20.50
N GLU A 112 -1.76 7.93 19.37
CA GLU A 112 -3.08 8.24 18.83
C GLU A 112 -3.85 6.95 18.49
N ARG A 113 -5.18 6.98 18.62
CA ARG A 113 -6.04 5.85 18.29
C ARG A 113 -6.80 6.13 17.01
N HIS A 114 -6.50 5.37 15.96
CA HIS A 114 -7.14 5.45 14.65
C HIS A 114 -8.05 4.25 14.44
N ILE A 115 -9.27 4.48 13.97
CA ILE A 115 -10.23 3.39 13.75
C ILE A 115 -10.04 2.80 12.37
N SER A 116 -9.77 1.50 12.32
CA SER A 116 -9.57 0.76 11.07
C SER A 116 -10.81 0.75 10.19
N THR A 117 -10.62 0.73 8.87
CA THR A 117 -11.68 0.51 7.87
C THR A 117 -12.48 -0.77 8.09
N GLN A 118 -11.97 -1.72 8.87
CA GLN A 118 -12.67 -2.95 9.23
C GLN A 118 -13.90 -2.71 10.13
N GLN A 119 -14.03 -1.52 10.73
CA GLN A 119 -15.25 -1.10 11.41
C GLN A 119 -16.35 -0.66 10.43
N SER A 120 -16.04 -0.59 9.13
CA SER A 120 -17.02 -0.28 8.07
C SER A 120 -17.77 1.04 8.34
N ILE A 121 -17.05 2.08 8.75
CA ILE A 121 -17.64 3.39 9.05
C ILE A 121 -18.11 4.02 7.75
N ALA A 122 -19.43 4.21 7.61
CA ALA A 122 -20.07 4.75 6.42
C ALA A 122 -21.07 5.88 6.71
N ASN A 123 -21.12 6.38 7.94
CA ASN A 123 -22.02 7.47 8.31
C ASN A 123 -21.42 8.33 9.44
N TYR A 124 -21.92 9.56 9.56
CA TYR A 124 -21.40 10.56 10.50
C TYR A 124 -21.67 10.22 11.97
N GLU A 125 -22.79 9.56 12.31
CA GLU A 125 -23.10 9.18 13.71
C GLU A 125 -22.07 8.14 14.21
N CYS A 126 -21.72 7.15 13.38
CA CYS A 126 -20.71 6.18 13.73
C CYS A 126 -19.32 6.84 13.86
N ALA A 127 -18.96 7.75 12.95
CA ALA A 127 -17.69 8.47 12.99
C ALA A 127 -17.59 9.34 14.24
N GLN A 128 -18.66 10.10 14.57
CA GLN A 128 -18.73 10.95 15.76
C GLN A 128 -18.63 10.13 17.04
N SER A 129 -19.36 9.01 17.11
CA SER A 129 -19.32 8.13 18.29
C SER A 129 -17.91 7.63 18.60
N TRP A 130 -17.12 7.30 17.57
CA TRP A 130 -15.71 6.92 17.76
C TRP A 130 -14.88 8.10 18.27
N PHE A 131 -15.11 9.31 17.76
CA PHE A 131 -14.45 10.52 18.27
C PHE A 131 -14.77 10.77 19.75
N ASP A 132 -16.04 10.67 20.13
CA ASP A 132 -16.50 10.84 21.52
C ASP A 132 -15.86 9.80 22.46
N LEU A 133 -15.55 8.61 21.97
CA LEU A 133 -14.78 7.60 22.70
C LEU A 133 -13.27 7.88 22.74
N GLY A 134 -12.80 8.91 22.01
CA GLY A 134 -11.41 9.36 22.01
C GLY A 134 -10.57 8.88 20.83
N ALA A 135 -11.20 8.50 19.71
CA ALA A 135 -10.47 8.29 18.48
C ALA A 135 -9.99 9.62 17.88
N LYS A 136 -8.76 9.68 17.42
CA LYS A 136 -8.23 10.85 16.72
C LYS A 136 -8.60 10.84 15.24
N ARG A 137 -8.65 9.65 14.62
CA ARG A 137 -8.88 9.44 13.19
C ARG A 137 -9.79 8.25 12.92
N VAL A 138 -10.62 8.36 11.90
CA VAL A 138 -11.41 7.24 11.38
C VAL A 138 -11.05 6.95 9.93
N VAL A 139 -10.83 5.66 9.60
CA VAL A 139 -10.67 5.20 8.23
C VAL A 139 -12.05 4.79 7.72
N LEU A 140 -12.59 5.54 6.77
CA LEU A 140 -13.91 5.27 6.24
C LEU A 140 -13.95 3.95 5.45
N ALA A 141 -15.15 3.40 5.32
CA ALA A 141 -15.42 2.29 4.43
C ALA A 141 -15.09 2.69 2.98
N ARG A 142 -14.52 1.77 2.21
CA ARG A 142 -14.15 2.00 0.78
C ARG A 142 -15.37 2.15 -0.13
N GLU A 143 -16.52 1.81 0.38
CA GLU A 143 -17.81 1.88 -0.28
C GLU A 143 -18.47 3.26 -0.19
N CYS A 144 -17.87 4.21 0.56
CA CYS A 144 -18.36 5.59 0.64
C CYS A 144 -18.10 6.35 -0.66
N SER A 145 -19.12 7.02 -1.16
CA SER A 145 -19.02 8.00 -2.23
C SER A 145 -18.44 9.34 -1.72
N LEU A 146 -17.97 10.20 -2.62
CA LEU A 146 -17.50 11.56 -2.26
C LEU A 146 -18.57 12.38 -1.57
N ASP A 147 -19.83 12.24 -1.95
CA ASP A 147 -20.92 13.01 -1.32
C ASP A 147 -21.21 12.53 0.11
N GLU A 148 -21.10 11.23 0.35
CA GLU A 148 -21.18 10.69 1.72
C GLU A 148 -20.00 11.17 2.58
N ILE A 149 -18.80 11.21 2.04
CA ILE A 149 -17.62 11.73 2.74
C ILE A 149 -17.81 13.22 3.08
N ARG A 150 -18.28 14.06 2.13
CA ARG A 150 -18.61 15.45 2.38
C ARG A 150 -19.65 15.60 3.49
N THR A 151 -20.67 14.75 3.48
CA THR A 151 -21.73 14.75 4.51
C THR A 151 -21.15 14.38 5.87
N ILE A 152 -20.30 13.36 5.94
CA ILE A 152 -19.62 12.98 7.17
C ILE A 152 -18.79 14.16 7.68
N ARG A 153 -17.93 14.75 6.84
CA ARG A 153 -17.07 15.87 7.22
C ARG A 153 -17.86 17.07 7.78
N GLN A 154 -19.01 17.37 7.20
CA GLN A 154 -19.86 18.50 7.64
C GLN A 154 -20.57 18.26 8.98
N LYS A 155 -20.75 17.00 9.37
CA LYS A 155 -21.55 16.60 10.54
C LYS A 155 -20.74 16.19 11.76
N VAL A 156 -19.45 15.85 11.58
CA VAL A 156 -18.58 15.42 12.69
C VAL A 156 -17.77 16.59 13.23
N ASP A 157 -17.19 16.39 14.42
CA ASP A 157 -16.27 17.36 15.02
C ASP A 157 -15.11 17.69 14.06
N PRO A 158 -14.76 18.98 13.89
CA PRO A 158 -13.64 19.38 13.01
C PRO A 158 -12.27 18.82 13.42
N GLN A 159 -12.10 18.38 14.65
CA GLN A 159 -10.85 17.78 15.16
C GLN A 159 -10.74 16.29 14.82
N LEU A 160 -11.84 15.62 14.45
CA LEU A 160 -11.81 14.27 13.96
C LEU A 160 -11.16 14.23 12.57
N GLU A 161 -10.10 13.47 12.41
CA GLU A 161 -9.46 13.28 11.12
C GLU A 161 -10.15 12.18 10.31
N ILE A 162 -10.32 12.41 9.02
CA ILE A 162 -10.92 11.48 8.06
C ILE A 162 -9.83 10.93 7.15
N GLU A 163 -9.63 9.62 7.20
CA GLU A 163 -8.72 8.88 6.32
C GLU A 163 -9.53 8.05 5.33
N THR A 164 -9.10 8.04 4.06
CA THR A 164 -9.69 7.21 3.01
C THR A 164 -8.62 6.48 2.22
N PHE A 165 -8.98 5.38 1.56
CA PHE A 165 -8.07 4.73 0.62
C PHE A 165 -8.04 5.51 -0.70
N GLY A 166 -6.86 5.64 -1.28
CA GLY A 166 -6.67 6.28 -2.58
C GLY A 166 -6.07 5.38 -3.63
N HIS A 167 -5.44 4.27 -3.22
CA HIS A 167 -4.76 3.39 -4.16
C HIS A 167 -4.69 1.95 -3.67
N GLY A 168 -4.72 1.01 -4.60
CA GLY A 168 -4.42 -0.40 -4.41
C GLY A 168 -5.63 -1.33 -4.44
N ALA A 169 -5.44 -2.54 -3.95
CA ALA A 169 -6.41 -3.62 -4.10
C ALA A 169 -7.72 -3.38 -3.36
N MET A 170 -8.85 -3.54 -4.06
CA MET A 170 -10.19 -3.53 -3.48
C MET A 170 -10.60 -4.92 -2.97
N CYS A 171 -11.49 -4.95 -1.98
CA CYS A 171 -12.14 -6.16 -1.50
C CYS A 171 -13.52 -6.32 -2.14
N VAL A 172 -13.96 -7.57 -2.36
CA VAL A 172 -15.31 -7.87 -2.88
C VAL A 172 -16.40 -7.63 -1.83
N SER A 173 -16.04 -7.64 -0.54
CA SER A 173 -16.95 -7.42 0.59
C SER A 173 -16.51 -6.21 1.38
N TYR A 174 -17.44 -5.65 2.16
CA TYR A 174 -17.08 -4.69 3.21
C TYR A 174 -15.92 -5.22 4.06
N SER A 175 -14.94 -4.37 4.33
CA SER A 175 -13.76 -4.72 5.13
C SER A 175 -14.19 -5.23 6.52
N GLY A 176 -13.63 -6.36 6.94
CA GLY A 176 -13.97 -6.98 8.23
C GLY A 176 -15.32 -7.75 8.25
N ARG A 177 -15.99 -7.92 7.11
CA ARG A 177 -17.31 -8.60 7.02
C ARG A 177 -17.30 -9.85 6.13
N CYS A 178 -16.17 -10.23 5.57
CA CYS A 178 -16.06 -11.35 4.64
C CYS A 178 -15.83 -12.68 5.37
N LEU A 179 -16.63 -13.68 5.08
CA LEU A 179 -16.45 -15.06 5.54
C LEU A 179 -16.02 -16.03 4.43
N LEU A 180 -15.92 -15.56 3.16
CA LEU A 180 -15.68 -16.43 2.01
C LEU A 180 -14.38 -17.24 2.16
N SER A 181 -13.30 -16.60 2.61
CA SER A 181 -12.01 -17.29 2.82
C SER A 181 -12.11 -18.37 3.88
N ASN A 182 -12.84 -18.12 4.96
CA ASN A 182 -13.03 -19.10 6.03
C ASN A 182 -13.82 -20.32 5.51
N TYR A 183 -14.96 -20.09 4.86
CA TYR A 183 -15.77 -21.19 4.31
C TYR A 183 -15.05 -22.01 3.25
N MET A 184 -14.31 -21.36 2.36
CA MET A 184 -13.69 -22.06 1.23
C MET A 184 -12.34 -22.71 1.55
N THR A 185 -11.60 -22.20 2.54
CA THR A 185 -10.22 -22.63 2.78
C THR A 185 -9.88 -22.85 4.26
N GLY A 186 -10.82 -22.64 5.18
CA GLY A 186 -10.56 -22.66 6.62
C GLY A 186 -9.71 -21.48 7.13
N ARG A 187 -9.31 -20.53 6.26
CA ARG A 187 -8.46 -19.39 6.60
C ARG A 187 -9.31 -18.16 6.88
N ASP A 188 -9.23 -17.66 8.11
CA ASP A 188 -10.04 -16.53 8.55
C ASP A 188 -9.52 -15.20 8.02
N SER A 189 -10.28 -14.59 7.10
CA SER A 189 -9.95 -13.30 6.50
C SER A 189 -9.98 -12.14 7.51
N ASN A 190 -10.81 -12.22 8.54
CA ASN A 190 -10.96 -11.18 9.55
C ASN A 190 -9.88 -11.25 10.64
N ARG A 191 -9.03 -12.26 10.55
CA ARG A 191 -7.86 -12.47 11.43
C ARG A 191 -6.53 -12.46 10.66
N GLY A 192 -6.51 -11.86 9.48
CA GLY A 192 -5.29 -11.68 8.69
C GLY A 192 -4.91 -12.82 7.75
N ALA A 193 -5.66 -13.94 7.75
CA ALA A 193 -5.31 -15.14 6.99
C ALA A 193 -6.07 -15.30 5.66
N CYS A 194 -6.54 -14.19 5.05
CA CYS A 194 -7.32 -14.24 3.82
C CYS A 194 -6.58 -14.93 2.67
N ALA A 195 -7.17 -16.01 2.13
CA ALA A 195 -6.67 -16.74 0.96
C ALA A 195 -7.04 -16.07 -0.37
N GLN A 196 -7.84 -15.02 -0.34
CA GLN A 196 -8.35 -14.30 -1.52
C GLN A 196 -9.17 -15.18 -2.50
N PRO A 197 -10.07 -16.06 -2.02
CA PRO A 197 -10.80 -16.95 -2.91
C PRO A 197 -11.70 -16.21 -3.89
N CYS A 198 -12.16 -14.99 -3.57
CA CYS A 198 -12.90 -14.15 -4.51
C CYS A 198 -12.14 -13.79 -5.80
N ARG A 199 -10.85 -14.14 -5.88
CA ARG A 199 -9.96 -13.89 -7.03
C ARG A 199 -9.63 -15.16 -7.81
N TYR A 200 -10.17 -16.31 -7.39
CA TYR A 200 -10.01 -17.57 -8.11
C TYR A 200 -11.01 -17.64 -9.27
N GLN A 201 -10.67 -18.39 -10.29
CA GLN A 201 -11.62 -18.73 -11.33
C GLN A 201 -12.56 -19.84 -10.83
N TYR A 202 -13.85 -19.64 -11.00
CA TYR A 202 -14.87 -20.61 -10.63
C TYR A 202 -15.77 -20.92 -11.81
N ALA A 203 -16.35 -22.13 -11.79
CA ALA A 203 -17.47 -22.51 -12.59
C ALA A 203 -18.51 -23.16 -11.66
N LEU A 204 -19.78 -22.88 -11.87
CA LEU A 204 -20.85 -23.59 -11.20
C LEU A 204 -21.11 -24.90 -11.92
N MET A 205 -21.28 -25.96 -11.14
CA MET A 205 -21.73 -27.26 -11.62
C MET A 205 -23.04 -27.62 -10.92
N GLU A 206 -24.04 -27.97 -11.68
CA GLU A 206 -25.28 -28.47 -11.11
C GLU A 206 -25.15 -29.97 -10.83
N GLU A 207 -25.50 -30.39 -9.60
CA GLU A 207 -25.38 -31.81 -9.18
C GLU A 207 -26.13 -32.77 -10.11
N LYS A 208 -27.27 -32.34 -10.69
CA LYS A 208 -28.06 -33.14 -11.64
C LYS A 208 -27.51 -33.16 -13.05
N ARG A 209 -26.47 -32.37 -13.37
CA ARG A 209 -25.81 -32.29 -14.67
C ARG A 209 -24.28 -32.36 -14.48
N PRO A 210 -23.75 -33.52 -14.01
CA PRO A 210 -22.33 -33.65 -13.75
C PRO A 210 -21.53 -33.55 -15.06
N GLY A 211 -20.45 -32.76 -15.03
CA GLY A 211 -19.58 -32.53 -16.19
C GLY A 211 -19.92 -31.29 -17.03
N GLU A 212 -21.06 -30.64 -16.76
CA GLU A 212 -21.36 -29.33 -17.37
C GLU A 212 -20.90 -28.22 -16.40
N TYR A 213 -20.04 -27.33 -16.90
CA TYR A 213 -19.49 -26.22 -16.14
C TYR A 213 -20.05 -24.90 -16.66
N PHE A 214 -20.75 -24.18 -15.80
CA PHE A 214 -21.30 -22.88 -16.10
C PHE A 214 -20.33 -21.82 -15.58
N PRO A 215 -19.66 -21.07 -16.48
CA PRO A 215 -18.78 -19.99 -16.04
C PRO A 215 -19.57 -18.94 -15.27
N VAL A 216 -18.93 -18.36 -14.25
CA VAL A 216 -19.56 -17.38 -13.37
C VAL A 216 -19.18 -15.98 -13.85
N TYR A 217 -20.19 -15.20 -14.25
CA TYR A 217 -20.04 -13.82 -14.74
C TYR A 217 -20.92 -12.87 -13.94
N GLU A 218 -20.72 -11.58 -14.05
CA GLU A 218 -21.66 -10.55 -13.58
C GLU A 218 -22.35 -9.89 -14.76
N ASP A 219 -23.65 -9.73 -14.65
CA ASP A 219 -24.45 -8.90 -15.52
C ASP A 219 -25.41 -8.03 -14.69
N GLU A 220 -26.26 -7.25 -15.34
CA GLU A 220 -27.22 -6.36 -14.66
C GLU A 220 -28.23 -7.09 -13.75
N LYS A 221 -28.19 -8.41 -13.66
CA LYS A 221 -29.19 -9.25 -12.96
C LYS A 221 -28.66 -10.08 -11.82
N GLY A 222 -27.33 -10.17 -11.59
CA GLY A 222 -26.79 -10.99 -10.50
C GLY A 222 -25.31 -10.84 -10.22
N THR A 223 -24.93 -11.13 -8.97
CA THR A 223 -23.56 -11.07 -8.48
C THR A 223 -22.87 -12.41 -8.62
N TYR A 224 -21.74 -12.42 -9.23
CA TYR A 224 -20.87 -13.56 -9.43
C TYR A 224 -19.60 -13.36 -8.58
N ILE A 225 -18.88 -14.44 -8.22
CA ILE A 225 -17.63 -14.33 -7.45
C ILE A 225 -16.56 -13.81 -8.39
N LEU A 226 -16.30 -12.50 -8.34
CA LEU A 226 -15.53 -11.80 -9.34
C LEU A 226 -14.37 -11.00 -8.78
N ASN A 227 -13.50 -10.67 -9.71
CA ASN A 227 -12.24 -9.99 -9.50
C ASN A 227 -12.45 -8.48 -9.40
N SER A 228 -12.35 -7.91 -8.20
CA SER A 228 -12.41 -6.46 -8.02
C SER A 228 -11.28 -5.77 -8.76
N ARG A 229 -11.56 -4.63 -9.40
CA ARG A 229 -10.55 -3.72 -9.95
C ARG A 229 -9.70 -3.15 -8.82
N ASP A 230 -8.47 -2.75 -9.14
CA ASP A 230 -7.67 -1.99 -8.17
C ASP A 230 -8.15 -0.51 -8.18
N MET A 231 -8.03 0.14 -7.03
CA MET A 231 -8.39 1.56 -6.88
C MET A 231 -7.21 2.45 -7.29
N CYS A 232 -7.48 3.56 -7.98
CA CYS A 232 -6.54 4.63 -8.23
C CYS A 232 -7.26 5.98 -8.25
N MET A 233 -6.91 6.86 -7.32
CA MET A 233 -7.50 8.20 -7.14
C MET A 233 -6.51 9.31 -7.48
N ILE A 234 -5.43 9.01 -8.17
CA ILE A 234 -4.34 9.95 -8.44
C ILE A 234 -4.81 11.20 -9.22
N ASP A 235 -5.80 11.04 -10.09
CA ASP A 235 -6.42 12.12 -10.86
C ASP A 235 -7.46 12.94 -10.07
N HIS A 236 -7.86 12.45 -8.90
CA HIS A 236 -8.97 12.96 -8.11
C HIS A 236 -8.55 13.45 -6.72
N LEU A 237 -7.27 13.79 -6.54
CA LEU A 237 -6.73 14.24 -5.25
C LEU A 237 -7.40 15.54 -4.79
N LYS A 238 -7.67 16.45 -5.72
CA LYS A 238 -8.40 17.68 -5.41
C LYS A 238 -9.82 17.40 -4.94
N ASP A 239 -10.51 16.44 -5.54
CA ASP A 239 -11.88 16.06 -5.15
C ASP A 239 -11.91 15.52 -3.72
N LEU A 240 -10.87 14.75 -3.31
CA LEU A 240 -10.71 14.27 -1.93
C LEU A 240 -10.43 15.40 -0.94
N MET A 241 -9.55 16.35 -1.30
CA MET A 241 -9.28 17.55 -0.49
C MET A 241 -10.55 18.39 -0.30
N ASP A 242 -11.30 18.60 -1.38
CA ASP A 242 -12.56 19.38 -1.37
C ASP A 242 -13.68 18.65 -0.61
N ALA A 243 -13.63 17.32 -0.53
CA ALA A 243 -14.52 16.51 0.30
C ALA A 243 -14.16 16.55 1.80
N GLY A 244 -13.00 17.13 2.16
CA GLY A 244 -12.55 17.27 3.54
C GLY A 244 -11.86 16.04 4.10
N VAL A 245 -11.22 15.24 3.23
CA VAL A 245 -10.30 14.16 3.61
C VAL A 245 -9.01 14.77 4.17
N ASP A 246 -8.53 14.25 5.28
CA ASP A 246 -7.27 14.68 5.91
C ASP A 246 -6.10 13.79 5.50
N CYS A 247 -6.33 12.48 5.30
CA CYS A 247 -5.30 11.51 4.98
C CYS A 247 -5.73 10.55 3.87
N ILE A 248 -4.84 10.31 2.91
CA ILE A 248 -5.00 9.30 1.88
C ILE A 248 -4.07 8.11 2.14
N LYS A 249 -4.64 6.91 2.08
CA LYS A 249 -3.94 5.66 2.35
C LYS A 249 -3.70 4.85 1.09
N ILE A 250 -2.47 4.40 0.92
CA ILE A 250 -2.09 3.43 -0.13
C ILE A 250 -2.19 2.01 0.43
N GLU A 251 -3.01 1.14 -0.16
CA GLU A 251 -3.00 -0.29 0.15
C GLU A 251 -1.88 -0.98 -0.60
N GLY A 252 -1.02 -1.71 0.10
CA GLY A 252 0.11 -2.35 -0.57
C GLY A 252 1.10 -3.04 0.37
N ARG A 253 0.77 -3.28 1.64
CA ARG A 253 1.72 -3.87 2.59
C ARG A 253 2.31 -5.22 2.15
N ALA A 254 1.55 -6.01 1.40
CA ALA A 254 2.01 -7.27 0.81
C ALA A 254 2.60 -7.13 -0.61
N LYS A 255 2.68 -5.92 -1.14
CA LYS A 255 3.28 -5.63 -2.45
C LYS A 255 4.81 -5.51 -2.34
N SER A 256 5.52 -5.39 -3.47
CA SER A 256 6.98 -5.25 -3.50
C SER A 256 7.46 -3.90 -2.99
N ALA A 257 8.75 -3.79 -2.66
CA ALA A 257 9.40 -2.53 -2.32
C ALA A 257 9.35 -1.53 -3.50
N TYR A 258 9.46 -2.02 -4.73
CA TYR A 258 9.27 -1.24 -5.94
C TYR A 258 7.87 -0.59 -6.01
N TYR A 259 6.82 -1.36 -5.73
CA TYR A 259 5.46 -0.83 -5.68
C TYR A 259 5.33 0.27 -4.60
N ALA A 260 5.83 0.02 -3.39
CA ALA A 260 5.77 0.99 -2.30
C ALA A 260 6.48 2.30 -2.66
N ALA A 261 7.67 2.21 -3.26
CA ALA A 261 8.44 3.37 -3.72
C ALA A 261 7.70 4.17 -4.79
N ILE A 262 7.35 3.52 -5.90
CA ILE A 262 6.81 4.21 -7.08
C ILE A 262 5.44 4.82 -6.80
N VAL A 263 4.53 4.08 -6.17
CA VAL A 263 3.20 4.62 -5.86
C VAL A 263 3.29 5.76 -4.84
N THR A 264 4.14 5.62 -3.80
CA THR A 264 4.34 6.72 -2.83
C THR A 264 4.90 7.97 -3.51
N GLY A 265 5.94 7.82 -4.32
CA GLY A 265 6.54 8.96 -5.05
C GLY A 265 5.55 9.66 -5.99
N ALA A 266 4.82 8.88 -6.78
CA ALA A 266 3.80 9.42 -7.67
C ALA A 266 2.73 10.21 -6.91
N TYR A 267 2.16 9.61 -5.84
CA TYR A 267 1.16 10.30 -5.02
C TYR A 267 1.72 11.53 -4.32
N ARG A 268 2.98 11.50 -3.84
CA ARG A 268 3.60 12.67 -3.21
C ARG A 268 3.63 13.87 -4.16
N HIS A 269 4.15 13.68 -5.36
CA HIS A 269 4.24 14.76 -6.35
C HIS A 269 2.85 15.25 -6.77
N CYS A 270 1.92 14.33 -7.05
CA CYS A 270 0.57 14.71 -7.44
C CYS A 270 -0.21 15.44 -6.32
N ILE A 271 -0.03 15.04 -5.04
CA ILE A 271 -0.63 15.74 -3.89
C ILE A 271 -0.07 17.16 -3.80
N ASP A 272 1.23 17.35 -3.97
CA ASP A 272 1.87 18.66 -3.88
C ASP A 272 1.42 19.60 -5.00
N ASP A 273 1.29 19.07 -6.23
CA ASP A 273 0.76 19.82 -7.36
C ASP A 273 -0.71 20.19 -7.15
N ALA A 274 -1.55 19.22 -6.79
CA ALA A 274 -2.98 19.46 -6.53
C ALA A 274 -3.20 20.46 -5.38
N PHE A 275 -2.42 20.38 -4.30
CA PHE A 275 -2.53 21.31 -3.17
C PHE A 275 -2.11 22.73 -3.52
N THR A 276 -1.09 22.90 -4.35
CA THR A 276 -0.62 24.22 -4.80
C THR A 276 -1.39 24.76 -6.00
N GLY A 277 -2.37 24.00 -6.53
CA GLY A 277 -3.16 24.39 -7.70
C GLY A 277 -2.39 24.31 -9.02
N ARG A 278 -1.26 23.61 -9.04
CA ARG A 278 -0.53 23.31 -10.28
C ARG A 278 -1.23 22.17 -11.01
N GLU A 279 -1.07 22.15 -12.32
CA GLU A 279 -1.44 20.98 -13.13
C GLU A 279 -0.55 19.79 -12.77
N ILE A 280 -1.16 18.62 -12.59
CA ILE A 280 -0.43 17.39 -12.29
C ILE A 280 0.43 17.02 -13.48
N ASP A 281 1.75 16.89 -13.28
CA ASP A 281 2.65 16.43 -14.31
C ASP A 281 2.33 14.98 -14.74
N PRO A 282 2.00 14.74 -16.01
CA PRO A 282 1.61 13.42 -16.50
C PRO A 282 2.59 12.30 -16.17
N ILE A 283 3.89 12.61 -16.04
CA ILE A 283 4.90 11.59 -15.74
C ILE A 283 4.64 10.89 -14.41
N TRP A 284 4.18 11.64 -13.39
CA TRP A 284 3.87 11.06 -12.08
C TRP A 284 2.58 10.27 -12.10
N ARG A 285 1.62 10.69 -12.91
CA ARG A 285 0.39 9.96 -13.14
C ARG A 285 0.67 8.61 -13.82
N ASP A 286 1.57 8.59 -14.81
CA ASP A 286 1.91 7.39 -15.57
C ASP A 286 2.71 6.40 -14.71
N GLU A 287 3.42 6.86 -13.67
CA GLU A 287 4.21 6.00 -12.78
C GLU A 287 3.39 4.90 -12.10
N VAL A 288 2.11 5.14 -11.79
CA VAL A 288 1.27 4.11 -11.17
C VAL A 288 0.93 2.97 -12.11
N GLU A 289 1.05 3.14 -13.42
CA GLU A 289 0.91 2.08 -14.43
C GLU A 289 2.18 1.20 -14.54
N HIS A 290 3.32 1.70 -14.06
CA HIS A 290 4.60 0.98 -14.13
C HIS A 290 4.79 -0.05 -13.00
N VAL A 291 3.84 -0.17 -12.09
CA VAL A 291 3.85 -1.19 -11.04
C VAL A 291 2.90 -2.34 -11.37
N SER A 292 2.99 -3.43 -10.58
CA SER A 292 2.07 -4.57 -10.74
C SER A 292 0.67 -4.22 -10.20
N HIS A 293 -0.30 -4.07 -11.09
CA HIS A 293 -1.67 -3.70 -10.76
C HIS A 293 -2.70 -4.49 -11.61
N ARG A 294 -3.98 -4.38 -11.27
CA ARG A 294 -5.10 -4.73 -12.13
C ARG A 294 -5.64 -3.47 -12.77
N ILE A 295 -6.57 -3.63 -13.71
CA ILE A 295 -7.28 -2.48 -14.28
C ILE A 295 -7.80 -1.59 -13.14
N TYR A 296 -7.50 -0.32 -13.24
CA TYR A 296 -7.87 0.67 -12.24
C TYR A 296 -9.33 1.10 -12.35
N SER A 297 -9.86 1.54 -11.23
CA SER A 297 -11.14 2.22 -11.08
C SER A 297 -11.03 3.26 -9.98
N THR A 298 -12.00 4.14 -9.89
CA THR A 298 -12.12 5.10 -8.78
C THR A 298 -12.81 4.51 -7.53
N GLY A 299 -12.96 3.18 -7.46
CA GLY A 299 -13.76 2.58 -6.39
C GLY A 299 -15.20 3.09 -6.41
N PHE A 300 -15.77 3.29 -5.24
CA PHE A 300 -17.15 3.79 -5.09
C PHE A 300 -17.27 5.31 -5.04
N TYR A 301 -16.18 6.05 -5.14
CA TYR A 301 -16.19 7.53 -5.00
C TYR A 301 -17.14 8.22 -5.97
N PHE A 302 -17.28 7.72 -7.19
CA PHE A 302 -18.15 8.28 -8.25
C PHE A 302 -19.28 7.32 -8.66
N GLY A 303 -19.49 6.24 -7.90
CA GLY A 303 -20.53 5.23 -8.19
C GLY A 303 -20.00 3.81 -8.15
N GLN A 304 -20.72 2.86 -8.73
CA GLN A 304 -20.34 1.45 -8.73
C GLN A 304 -19.07 1.21 -9.56
N PRO A 305 -17.99 0.61 -9.02
CA PRO A 305 -16.73 0.45 -9.73
C PRO A 305 -16.76 -0.59 -10.85
N GLY A 306 -17.80 -1.39 -10.92
CA GLY A 306 -17.87 -2.58 -11.78
C GLY A 306 -16.83 -3.65 -11.38
N GLN A 307 -16.88 -4.77 -12.09
CA GLN A 307 -15.94 -5.89 -11.90
C GLN A 307 -15.12 -6.09 -13.17
N TYR A 308 -13.96 -6.72 -13.06
CA TYR A 308 -13.17 -7.10 -14.21
C TYR A 308 -13.35 -8.59 -14.49
N THR A 309 -14.05 -8.92 -15.55
CA THR A 309 -14.53 -10.28 -15.84
C THR A 309 -13.62 -11.10 -16.75
N GLU A 310 -12.68 -10.45 -17.48
CA GLU A 310 -11.89 -11.14 -18.49
C GLU A 310 -10.85 -12.08 -17.91
N ASN A 311 -10.13 -11.67 -16.86
CA ASN A 311 -9.14 -12.50 -16.18
C ASN A 311 -8.74 -11.92 -14.81
N SER A 312 -8.04 -12.74 -13.99
CA SER A 312 -7.52 -12.32 -12.69
C SER A 312 -6.05 -11.90 -12.73
N ARG A 313 -5.47 -11.74 -13.91
CA ARG A 313 -4.04 -11.46 -14.05
C ARG A 313 -3.71 -10.03 -13.69
N TYR A 314 -2.50 -9.86 -13.13
CA TYR A 314 -1.90 -8.55 -12.94
C TYR A 314 -1.24 -8.09 -14.23
N ILE A 315 -1.40 -6.82 -14.55
CA ILE A 315 -0.61 -6.09 -15.56
C ILE A 315 0.79 -5.91 -14.96
N ARG A 316 1.83 -6.27 -15.71
CA ARG A 316 3.24 -6.21 -15.28
C ARG A 316 4.11 -5.87 -16.48
N GLU A 317 4.04 -4.64 -16.92
CA GLU A 317 4.74 -4.16 -18.11
C GLU A 317 6.16 -3.66 -17.82
N TRP A 318 6.51 -3.53 -16.53
CA TRP A 318 7.81 -3.05 -16.09
C TRP A 318 8.43 -4.00 -15.08
N GLN A 319 9.76 -4.07 -15.10
CA GLN A 319 10.55 -4.83 -14.14
C GLN A 319 11.74 -4.05 -13.64
N ILE A 320 12.02 -4.15 -12.35
CA ILE A 320 13.26 -3.66 -11.76
C ILE A 320 14.42 -4.57 -12.18
N VAL A 321 15.54 -3.99 -12.61
CA VAL A 321 16.75 -4.74 -12.96
C VAL A 321 17.84 -4.59 -11.90
N ALA A 322 17.97 -3.43 -11.26
CA ALA A 322 18.92 -3.23 -10.17
C ALA A 322 18.48 -2.14 -9.20
N LYS A 323 19.03 -2.18 -7.98
CA LYS A 323 18.92 -1.11 -6.99
C LYS A 323 20.28 -0.45 -6.80
N VAL A 324 20.29 0.87 -6.70
CA VAL A 324 21.50 1.66 -6.40
C VAL A 324 21.73 1.67 -4.89
N GLU A 325 22.91 1.23 -4.45
CA GLU A 325 23.36 1.30 -3.07
C GLU A 325 24.02 2.65 -2.76
N SER A 326 24.80 3.14 -3.71
CA SER A 326 25.48 4.46 -3.65
C SER A 326 25.84 4.95 -5.05
N SER A 327 26.08 6.24 -5.18
CA SER A 327 26.62 6.84 -6.40
C SER A 327 27.62 7.93 -6.03
N ASP A 328 28.73 7.98 -6.74
CA ASP A 328 29.75 9.02 -6.56
C ASP A 328 29.43 10.29 -7.37
N GLU A 329 30.22 11.33 -7.19
CA GLU A 329 30.09 12.63 -7.90
C GLU A 329 30.21 12.50 -9.43
N ASN A 330 30.89 11.47 -9.91
CA ASN A 330 31.05 11.19 -11.32
C ASN A 330 29.91 10.35 -11.91
N GLY A 331 28.93 9.93 -11.10
CA GLY A 331 27.83 9.07 -11.51
C GLY A 331 28.21 7.59 -11.63
N ILE A 332 29.29 7.14 -11.00
CA ILE A 332 29.58 5.71 -10.86
C ILE A 332 28.69 5.18 -9.73
N ALA A 333 27.69 4.40 -10.08
CA ALA A 333 26.74 3.81 -9.15
C ALA A 333 27.16 2.40 -8.78
N VAL A 334 27.20 2.10 -7.49
CA VAL A 334 27.26 0.72 -6.97
C VAL A 334 25.83 0.21 -6.89
N CYS A 335 25.58 -0.92 -7.55
CA CYS A 335 24.26 -1.49 -7.71
C CYS A 335 24.20 -2.93 -7.20
N SER A 336 23.03 -3.35 -6.71
CA SER A 336 22.71 -4.76 -6.49
C SER A 336 21.70 -5.24 -7.53
N LEU A 337 21.96 -6.42 -8.13
CA LEU A 337 21.17 -6.97 -9.22
C LEU A 337 19.85 -7.59 -8.73
N ASN A 338 18.75 -7.23 -9.39
CA ASN A 338 17.45 -7.88 -9.22
C ASN A 338 17.12 -8.82 -10.39
N ASN A 339 17.31 -8.35 -11.63
CA ASN A 339 17.04 -9.12 -12.84
C ASN A 339 18.19 -8.91 -13.85
N LYS A 340 18.53 -9.98 -14.57
CA LYS A 340 19.61 -9.94 -15.56
C LYS A 340 19.41 -8.86 -16.63
N PHE A 341 20.47 -8.18 -17.00
CA PHE A 341 20.53 -7.25 -18.12
C PHE A 341 21.95 -7.18 -18.70
N ARG A 342 22.10 -6.56 -19.87
CA ARG A 342 23.35 -6.50 -20.62
C ARG A 342 23.81 -5.08 -20.84
N LEU A 343 25.08 -4.94 -21.11
CA LEU A 343 25.67 -3.73 -21.62
C LEU A 343 24.95 -3.31 -22.91
N GLY A 344 24.56 -2.03 -23.00
CA GLY A 344 23.78 -1.49 -24.11
C GLY A 344 22.26 -1.57 -23.96
N ASP A 345 21.74 -2.27 -22.92
CA ASP A 345 20.30 -2.30 -22.67
C ASP A 345 19.78 -0.89 -22.35
N ALA A 346 18.60 -0.56 -22.91
CA ALA A 346 17.88 0.65 -22.57
C ALA A 346 17.18 0.46 -21.23
N LEU A 347 17.47 1.33 -20.28
CA LEU A 347 16.96 1.33 -18.93
C LEU A 347 16.37 2.70 -18.58
N GLU A 348 15.69 2.77 -17.47
CA GLU A 348 15.23 4.01 -16.85
C GLU A 348 15.60 4.04 -15.38
N VAL A 349 16.05 5.21 -14.92
CA VAL A 349 16.36 5.46 -13.51
C VAL A 349 15.16 6.14 -12.85
N VAL A 350 14.74 5.60 -11.73
CA VAL A 350 13.75 6.20 -10.82
C VAL A 350 14.33 6.26 -9.41
N GLY A 351 14.03 7.29 -8.67
CA GLY A 351 14.61 7.46 -7.33
C GLY A 351 13.88 8.48 -6.47
N PRO A 352 14.24 8.57 -5.17
CA PRO A 352 13.71 9.59 -4.29
C PRO A 352 13.88 10.99 -4.90
N ASP A 353 12.80 11.76 -5.00
CA ASP A 353 12.77 13.13 -5.57
C ASP A 353 13.38 13.27 -6.98
N LEU A 354 13.50 12.18 -7.71
CA LEU A 354 14.02 12.18 -9.07
C LEU A 354 12.88 12.01 -10.08
N ARG A 355 12.78 12.96 -11.01
CA ARG A 355 12.01 12.73 -12.23
C ARG A 355 12.63 11.54 -12.98
N PRO A 356 11.86 10.51 -13.38
CA PRO A 356 12.35 9.39 -14.15
C PRO A 356 13.10 9.83 -15.40
N PHE A 357 14.22 9.18 -15.73
CA PHE A 357 15.00 9.52 -16.90
C PHE A 357 15.65 8.29 -17.55
N PRO A 358 15.71 8.24 -18.89
CA PRO A 358 16.29 7.12 -19.62
C PRO A 358 17.81 7.09 -19.50
N VAL A 359 18.38 5.88 -19.48
CA VAL A 359 19.82 5.63 -19.54
C VAL A 359 20.09 4.39 -20.40
N THR A 360 21.29 4.34 -21.00
CA THR A 360 21.83 3.12 -21.59
C THR A 360 22.78 2.48 -20.58
N ALA A 361 22.76 1.16 -20.44
CA ALA A 361 23.68 0.45 -19.56
C ALA A 361 25.11 0.56 -20.14
N GLU A 362 25.94 1.37 -19.53
CA GLU A 362 27.33 1.65 -19.97
C GLU A 362 28.30 1.52 -18.79
N GLY A 363 29.57 1.21 -19.08
CA GLY A 363 30.64 1.19 -18.07
C GLY A 363 30.36 0.22 -16.92
N MET A 364 29.76 -0.96 -17.21
CA MET A 364 29.55 -2.00 -16.21
C MET A 364 30.86 -2.69 -15.84
N ALA A 365 31.11 -2.85 -14.55
CA ALA A 365 32.23 -3.65 -14.03
C ALA A 365 31.81 -4.36 -12.73
N ASP A 366 32.51 -5.44 -12.39
CA ASP A 366 32.37 -6.05 -11.08
C ASP A 366 33.05 -5.18 -9.98
N MET A 367 33.00 -5.66 -8.74
CA MET A 367 33.56 -4.88 -7.61
C MET A 367 35.10 -4.83 -7.61
N ASP A 368 35.77 -5.64 -8.43
CA ASP A 368 37.22 -5.65 -8.65
C ASP A 368 37.63 -4.78 -9.85
N GLY A 369 36.64 -4.14 -10.53
CA GLY A 369 36.86 -3.27 -11.71
C GLY A 369 36.98 -4.02 -13.03
N VAL A 370 36.68 -5.31 -13.08
CA VAL A 370 36.69 -6.11 -14.32
C VAL A 370 35.43 -5.78 -15.13
N PRO A 371 35.55 -5.38 -16.40
CA PRO A 371 34.41 -5.06 -17.24
C PRO A 371 33.42 -6.25 -17.37
N LEU A 372 32.13 -5.93 -17.32
CA LEU A 372 31.05 -6.90 -17.48
C LEU A 372 30.24 -6.61 -18.74
N GLU A 373 30.00 -7.61 -19.56
CA GLU A 373 29.04 -7.55 -20.67
C GLU A 373 27.60 -7.83 -20.24
N GLU A 374 27.43 -8.60 -19.15
CA GLU A 374 26.13 -9.00 -18.62
C GLU A 374 26.18 -9.10 -17.09
N ALA A 375 25.19 -8.51 -16.41
CA ALA A 375 24.90 -8.76 -15.01
C ALA A 375 23.82 -9.84 -14.90
N ARG A 376 24.14 -11.02 -14.33
CA ARG A 376 23.25 -12.21 -14.40
C ARG A 376 23.03 -12.96 -13.09
N THR A 377 23.93 -12.80 -12.13
CA THR A 377 23.83 -13.51 -10.84
C THR A 377 22.95 -12.71 -9.89
N PRO A 378 21.81 -13.26 -9.40
CA PRO A 378 20.96 -12.54 -8.47
C PRO A 378 21.73 -12.00 -7.26
N GLN A 379 21.41 -10.77 -6.87
CA GLN A 379 22.04 -10.03 -5.76
C GLN A 379 23.54 -9.74 -5.94
N MET A 380 24.16 -10.01 -7.11
CA MET A 380 25.53 -9.58 -7.33
C MET A 380 25.63 -8.07 -7.23
N ARG A 381 26.75 -7.60 -6.67
CA ARG A 381 27.12 -6.19 -6.68
C ARG A 381 27.98 -5.89 -7.89
N PHE A 382 27.74 -4.75 -8.49
CA PHE A 382 28.48 -4.28 -9.66
C PHE A 382 28.46 -2.76 -9.72
N THR A 383 29.32 -2.17 -10.51
CA THR A 383 29.30 -0.74 -10.82
C THR A 383 28.70 -0.48 -12.19
N LEU A 384 28.02 0.65 -12.32
CA LEU A 384 27.41 1.13 -13.57
C LEU A 384 27.63 2.62 -13.70
N LYS A 385 27.98 3.09 -14.91
CA LYS A 385 28.09 4.51 -15.19
C LYS A 385 26.71 5.10 -15.47
N LEU A 386 26.30 6.09 -14.69
CA LEU A 386 25.11 6.89 -14.91
C LEU A 386 25.51 8.31 -15.39
N PRO A 387 24.63 9.01 -16.11
CA PRO A 387 24.92 10.36 -16.62
C PRO A 387 25.05 11.42 -15.51
N LYS A 388 24.52 11.15 -14.34
CA LYS A 388 24.59 12.01 -13.14
C LYS A 388 24.52 11.16 -11.86
N PRO A 389 24.99 11.70 -10.72
CA PRO A 389 24.76 11.06 -9.43
C PRO A 389 23.26 10.86 -9.13
N VAL A 390 22.95 9.75 -8.44
CA VAL A 390 21.61 9.45 -7.98
C VAL A 390 21.62 9.04 -6.51
N PRO A 391 20.57 9.33 -5.73
CA PRO A 391 20.55 8.95 -4.33
C PRO A 391 20.51 7.44 -4.13
N PRO A 392 20.95 6.94 -2.96
CA PRO A 392 20.73 5.54 -2.55
C PRO A 392 19.25 5.17 -2.65
N LEU A 393 18.98 3.89 -2.91
CA LEU A 393 17.65 3.33 -3.14
C LEU A 393 16.95 3.84 -4.41
N SER A 394 17.65 4.55 -5.30
CA SER A 394 17.23 4.66 -6.69
C SER A 394 17.21 3.28 -7.35
N MET A 395 16.37 3.11 -8.36
CA MET A 395 16.18 1.83 -9.04
C MET A 395 16.37 2.00 -10.54
N LEU A 396 16.96 0.98 -11.14
CA LEU A 396 17.04 0.79 -12.58
C LEU A 396 15.92 -0.15 -12.98
N ARG A 397 15.13 0.24 -13.97
CA ARG A 397 14.02 -0.54 -14.48
C ARG A 397 14.00 -0.56 -16.01
N ARG A 398 13.24 -1.47 -16.57
CA ARG A 398 12.94 -1.50 -18.00
C ARG A 398 11.52 -2.01 -18.25
N SER A 399 10.99 -1.75 -19.44
CA SER A 399 9.78 -2.41 -19.91
C SER A 399 10.00 -3.92 -19.96
N ALA A 400 9.07 -4.69 -19.46
CA ALA A 400 9.09 -6.14 -19.55
C ALA A 400 8.78 -6.56 -20.99
N ASP A 401 9.58 -7.48 -21.55
CA ASP A 401 9.23 -8.12 -22.81
C ASP A 401 8.02 -9.01 -22.59
N LEU A 402 6.87 -8.62 -23.15
CA LEU A 402 5.60 -9.34 -23.04
C LEU A 402 5.49 -10.49 -24.06
N SER A 403 6.53 -10.76 -24.83
CA SER A 403 6.54 -11.90 -25.75
C SER A 403 6.30 -13.20 -24.98
N PRO A 404 5.35 -14.05 -25.39
CA PRO A 404 5.14 -15.34 -24.74
C PRO A 404 6.42 -16.17 -24.82
N LYS A 405 6.89 -16.62 -23.65
CA LYS A 405 8.00 -17.57 -23.55
C LYS A 405 7.49 -18.98 -23.80
#